data_d647ca3cc65fa622be22e554560e8b72
#
_entry.id   d647ca3cc65fa622be22e554560e8b72
#
_cell.length_a   1.000
_cell.length_b   1.000
_cell.length_c   1.000
_cell.angle_alpha   90.00
_cell.angle_beta   90.00
_cell.angle_gamma   90.00
#
_symmetry.space_group_name_H-M   'P 1'
#
loop_
_entity.id
_entity.type
_entity.pdbx_description
1 polymer ?
#
loop_
_entity_poly.entity_id
_entity_poly.type
_entity_poly.pdbx_seq_one_letter_code
_entity_poly.pdbx_strand_id
1 'polypeptide(L)'
;MNRLRKLKHLFLNYVVRDRRKPAQNRQHVGQNLMVLSIFIFFVFIINFVVIIGTDSKFGVDLSTQAAKSYNTKTTVAAKRGTIYDRNGNVLAEDSTSYAIYAIVSTSYVSATQEKLYVQDSQFDKVADILKDKLGIEKSDSLAQLRTKGAYQVSFGLKGKGITYSVKEELEKAFKDAGIKGMAFEATTSRMYPNGTFASEFLGRAEAVENKKDGSYSLIGQTGLERSLNSLLTGTDGEAIYEKDKNGNTLLGTETITKEAIDGKNIYTTLSAPLQTFLETQMDTFMEQTQGVNASATVVNAKTGEILATTQRPTYNSDTLEGQAKKNYDWVNRLYESQYEPV
;
A
#
# COMPACT_ATOMS: atom_id res chain seq x y z
N MET A 1 66.18 -7.84 7.16
CA MET A 1 66.62 -7.30 5.85
C MET A 1 67.38 -8.29 4.96
N ASN A 2 68.12 -9.26 5.48
CA ASN A 2 68.89 -10.19 4.66
C ASN A 2 68.14 -11.30 3.91
N ARG A 3 66.97 -11.74 4.37
CA ARG A 3 66.22 -12.84 3.70
C ARG A 3 65.53 -12.37 2.40
N LEU A 4 64.98 -11.18 2.38
CA LEU A 4 64.36 -10.60 1.18
C LEU A 4 65.35 -10.29 0.07
N ARG A 5 66.56 -9.85 0.44
CA ARG A 5 67.73 -9.68 -0.54
C ARG A 5 68.15 -11.01 -1.13
N LYS A 6 68.24 -12.09 -0.32
CA LYS A 6 68.60 -13.43 -0.81
C LYS A 6 67.51 -13.99 -1.76
N LEU A 7 66.27 -13.82 -1.42
CA LEU A 7 65.13 -14.21 -2.29
C LEU A 7 65.09 -13.43 -3.60
N LYS A 8 65.36 -12.12 -3.55
CA LYS A 8 65.45 -11.27 -4.74
C LYS A 8 66.70 -11.68 -5.62
N HIS A 9 67.79 -12.03 -5.04
CA HIS A 9 68.96 -12.53 -5.77
C HIS A 9 68.75 -13.93 -6.36
N LEU A 10 68.05 -14.82 -5.66
CA LEU A 10 67.65 -16.14 -6.18
C LEU A 10 66.68 -16.00 -7.34
N PHE A 11 65.67 -15.14 -7.21
CA PHE A 11 64.71 -14.85 -8.25
C PHE A 11 65.35 -14.19 -9.48
N LEU A 12 66.24 -13.18 -9.29
CA LEU A 12 66.93 -12.53 -10.39
C LEU A 12 67.88 -13.47 -11.07
N ASN A 13 68.63 -14.31 -10.33
CA ASN A 13 69.51 -15.31 -10.90
C ASN A 13 68.69 -16.40 -11.66
N TYR A 14 67.54 -16.77 -11.21
CA TYR A 14 66.66 -17.73 -11.90
C TYR A 14 66.05 -17.14 -13.16
N VAL A 15 65.63 -15.91 -13.13
CA VAL A 15 64.88 -15.23 -14.25
C VAL A 15 65.89 -14.67 -15.27
N VAL A 16 67.11 -14.20 -14.86
CA VAL A 16 68.12 -13.52 -15.72
C VAL A 16 69.25 -14.45 -16.16
N ARG A 17 69.28 -15.65 -15.62
CA ARG A 17 70.34 -16.59 -15.89
C ARG A 17 70.20 -17.29 -17.23
N ASP A 18 71.06 -16.95 -18.13
CA ASP A 18 71.48 -17.67 -19.30
C ASP A 18 70.84 -17.26 -20.65
N ARG A 19 71.72 -16.74 -21.47
CA ARG A 19 71.57 -16.69 -22.93
C ARG A 19 71.67 -18.10 -23.53
N ARG A 20 70.72 -18.96 -23.15
CA ARG A 20 70.58 -20.29 -23.73
C ARG A 20 70.06 -20.17 -25.16
N LYS A 21 70.31 -21.25 -25.96
CA LYS A 21 69.77 -21.34 -27.34
C LYS A 21 68.22 -21.08 -27.35
N PRO A 22 67.67 -20.41 -28.35
CA PRO A 22 66.26 -19.99 -28.37
C PRO A 22 65.23 -21.07 -28.02
N ALA A 23 65.53 -22.34 -28.42
CA ALA A 23 64.69 -23.49 -28.11
C ALA A 23 64.63 -23.85 -26.62
N GLN A 24 65.74 -23.82 -25.93
CA GLN A 24 65.82 -24.06 -24.47
C GLN A 24 65.19 -22.95 -23.67
N ASN A 25 65.29 -21.71 -24.15
CA ASN A 25 64.66 -20.57 -23.50
C ASN A 25 63.15 -20.63 -23.57
N ARG A 26 62.56 -21.05 -24.72
CA ARG A 26 61.13 -21.30 -24.86
C ARG A 26 60.63 -22.38 -23.91
N GLN A 27 61.40 -23.47 -23.74
CA GLN A 27 61.02 -24.57 -22.85
C GLN A 27 61.04 -24.14 -21.37
N HIS A 28 62.00 -23.32 -20.94
CA HIS A 28 62.07 -22.79 -19.60
C HIS A 28 60.98 -21.73 -19.34
N VAL A 29 60.66 -20.86 -20.30
CA VAL A 29 59.56 -19.90 -20.20
C VAL A 29 58.22 -20.65 -20.09
N GLY A 30 58.00 -21.72 -20.90
CA GLY A 30 56.82 -22.56 -20.80
C GLY A 30 56.68 -23.25 -19.44
N GLN A 31 57.75 -23.82 -18.91
CA GLN A 31 57.74 -24.43 -17.57
C GLN A 31 57.47 -23.41 -16.46
N ASN A 32 58.03 -22.20 -16.53
CA ASN A 32 57.80 -21.15 -15.55
C ASN A 32 56.36 -20.64 -15.61
N LEU A 33 55.74 -20.49 -16.81
CA LEU A 33 54.37 -20.15 -16.98
C LEU A 33 53.42 -21.23 -16.43
N MET A 34 53.78 -22.50 -16.66
CA MET A 34 53.00 -23.63 -16.11
C MET A 34 53.06 -23.63 -14.57
N VAL A 35 54.22 -23.45 -13.95
CA VAL A 35 54.35 -23.37 -12.49
C VAL A 35 53.58 -22.16 -11.93
N LEU A 36 53.67 -21.02 -12.62
CA LEU A 36 52.90 -19.81 -12.22
C LEU A 36 51.38 -20.05 -12.32
N SER A 37 50.92 -20.71 -13.39
CA SER A 37 49.49 -21.06 -13.55
C SER A 37 49.02 -21.99 -12.45
N ILE A 38 49.79 -23.03 -12.11
CA ILE A 38 49.48 -23.97 -11.04
C ILE A 38 49.44 -23.21 -9.69
N PHE A 39 50.37 -22.32 -9.44
CA PHE A 39 50.40 -21.53 -8.20
C PHE A 39 49.15 -20.63 -8.10
N ILE A 40 48.81 -19.91 -9.17
CA ILE A 40 47.59 -19.09 -9.23
C ILE A 40 46.33 -19.95 -8.98
N PHE A 41 46.26 -21.13 -9.58
CA PHE A 41 45.16 -22.06 -9.40
C PHE A 41 45.00 -22.49 -7.93
N PHE A 42 46.09 -22.81 -7.25
CA PHE A 42 46.06 -23.14 -5.82
C PHE A 42 45.65 -21.94 -4.94
N VAL A 43 46.07 -20.73 -5.28
CA VAL A 43 45.61 -19.51 -4.60
C VAL A 43 44.12 -19.33 -4.72
N PHE A 44 43.53 -19.57 -5.90
CA PHE A 44 42.10 -19.55 -6.10
C PHE A 44 41.37 -20.64 -5.29
N ILE A 45 41.85 -21.88 -5.29
CA ILE A 45 41.28 -22.97 -4.49
C ILE A 45 41.27 -22.60 -3.02
N ILE A 46 42.40 -22.13 -2.47
CA ILE A 46 42.48 -21.73 -1.07
C ILE A 46 41.49 -20.60 -0.77
N ASN A 47 41.39 -19.61 -1.67
CA ASN A 47 40.43 -18.52 -1.52
C ASN A 47 38.98 -19.03 -1.49
N PHE A 48 38.62 -19.98 -2.38
CA PHE A 48 37.30 -20.60 -2.37
C PHE A 48 37.02 -21.40 -1.08
N VAL A 49 37.99 -22.18 -0.62
CA VAL A 49 37.85 -22.95 0.63
C VAL A 49 37.67 -22.01 1.83
N VAL A 50 38.40 -20.91 1.87
CA VAL A 50 38.23 -19.89 2.91
C VAL A 50 36.83 -19.25 2.85
N ILE A 51 36.35 -18.86 1.65
CA ILE A 51 35.03 -18.28 1.47
C ILE A 51 33.94 -19.26 1.90
N ILE A 52 34.02 -20.54 1.50
CA ILE A 52 33.06 -21.57 1.88
C ILE A 52 33.10 -21.84 3.38
N GLY A 53 34.28 -21.89 3.99
CA GLY A 53 34.44 -22.19 5.41
C GLY A 53 34.09 -21.05 6.35
N THR A 54 34.25 -19.80 5.90
CA THR A 54 34.00 -18.60 6.73
C THR A 54 32.72 -17.86 6.36
N ASP A 55 32.06 -18.24 5.24
CA ASP A 55 30.91 -17.55 4.65
C ASP A 55 31.13 -16.02 4.52
N SER A 56 32.39 -15.61 4.41
CA SER A 56 32.77 -14.20 4.36
C SER A 56 33.79 -13.91 3.29
N LYS A 57 33.72 -12.72 2.68
CA LYS A 57 34.69 -12.19 1.74
C LYS A 57 34.97 -10.72 2.03
N PHE A 58 36.24 -10.39 2.21
CA PHE A 58 36.71 -9.04 2.55
C PHE A 58 36.00 -8.43 3.78
N GLY A 59 35.67 -9.25 4.78
CA GLY A 59 35.01 -8.81 6.01
C GLY A 59 33.49 -8.64 5.88
N VAL A 60 32.90 -9.01 4.75
CA VAL A 60 31.45 -9.00 4.52
C VAL A 60 30.94 -10.44 4.60
N ASP A 61 29.95 -10.68 5.47
CA ASP A 61 29.22 -11.92 5.57
C ASP A 61 28.30 -12.08 4.33
N LEU A 62 28.52 -13.13 3.55
CA LEU A 62 27.87 -13.34 2.27
C LEU A 62 26.40 -13.78 2.43
N SER A 63 26.10 -14.58 3.45
CA SER A 63 24.73 -15.02 3.73
C SER A 63 23.85 -13.85 4.16
N THR A 64 24.38 -12.99 5.04
CA THR A 64 23.68 -11.77 5.46
C THR A 64 23.48 -10.80 4.28
N GLN A 65 24.48 -10.67 3.41
CA GLN A 65 24.36 -9.80 2.24
C GLN A 65 23.37 -10.36 1.21
N ALA A 66 23.39 -11.68 0.99
CA ALA A 66 22.41 -12.36 0.15
C ALA A 66 20.99 -12.18 0.71
N ALA A 67 20.78 -12.42 2.00
CA ALA A 67 19.50 -12.21 2.66
C ALA A 67 18.99 -10.76 2.49
N LYS A 68 19.86 -9.76 2.65
CA LYS A 68 19.48 -8.34 2.40
C LYS A 68 19.11 -8.07 0.95
N SER A 69 19.71 -8.79 0.00
CA SER A 69 19.46 -8.58 -1.43
C SER A 69 18.21 -9.30 -1.92
N TYR A 70 17.93 -10.48 -1.36
CA TYR A 70 16.83 -11.33 -1.81
C TYR A 70 15.58 -11.24 -0.93
N ASN A 71 15.67 -10.74 0.30
CA ASN A 71 14.54 -10.64 1.20
C ASN A 71 13.96 -9.22 1.20
N THR A 72 12.63 -9.15 1.20
CA THR A 72 11.87 -7.91 1.41
C THR A 72 11.01 -8.06 2.63
N LYS A 73 11.06 -7.08 3.50
CA LYS A 73 10.09 -6.94 4.58
C LYS A 73 8.83 -6.27 4.05
N THR A 74 7.70 -6.83 4.39
CA THR A 74 6.38 -6.29 4.06
C THR A 74 5.56 -6.21 5.34
N THR A 75 4.79 -5.15 5.48
CA THR A 75 3.83 -5.00 6.58
C THR A 75 2.62 -5.89 6.34
N VAL A 76 2.27 -6.70 7.32
CA VAL A 76 1.02 -7.46 7.35
C VAL A 76 0.00 -6.61 8.09
N ALA A 77 -0.93 -6.00 7.35
CA ALA A 77 -1.90 -5.07 7.93
C ALA A 77 -2.83 -5.80 8.93
N ALA A 78 -2.95 -5.23 10.13
CA ALA A 78 -3.96 -5.66 11.11
C ALA A 78 -5.35 -5.20 10.64
N LYS A 79 -6.37 -6.00 10.89
CA LYS A 79 -7.76 -5.61 10.66
C LYS A 79 -8.21 -4.62 11.73
N ARG A 80 -8.93 -3.58 11.30
CA ARG A 80 -9.56 -2.65 12.22
C ARG A 80 -10.77 -3.29 12.86
N GLY A 81 -10.97 -3.12 14.16
CA GLY A 81 -12.10 -3.67 14.90
C GLY A 81 -13.44 -3.21 14.31
N THR A 82 -14.42 -4.10 14.31
CA THR A 82 -15.77 -3.85 13.83
C THR A 82 -16.60 -3.09 14.88
N ILE A 83 -17.42 -2.15 14.46
CA ILE A 83 -18.37 -1.44 15.32
C ILE A 83 -19.76 -2.07 15.11
N TYR A 84 -20.38 -2.47 16.19
CA TYR A 84 -21.70 -3.11 16.23
C TYR A 84 -22.72 -2.26 16.95
N ASP A 85 -24.00 -2.44 16.60
CA ASP A 85 -25.13 -2.01 17.43
C ASP A 85 -25.27 -2.91 18.67
N ARG A 86 -26.25 -2.61 19.54
CA ARG A 86 -26.53 -3.40 20.75
C ARG A 86 -26.93 -4.85 20.48
N ASN A 87 -27.40 -5.17 19.27
CA ASN A 87 -27.87 -6.49 18.85
C ASN A 87 -26.83 -7.28 18.05
N GLY A 88 -25.66 -6.70 17.81
CA GLY A 88 -24.58 -7.32 17.00
C GLY A 88 -24.70 -7.07 15.51
N ASN A 89 -25.56 -6.15 15.06
CA ASN A 89 -25.59 -5.72 13.65
C ASN A 89 -24.38 -4.83 13.36
N VAL A 90 -23.75 -5.04 12.21
CA VAL A 90 -22.57 -4.29 11.78
C VAL A 90 -22.96 -2.85 11.45
N LEU A 91 -22.26 -1.90 12.06
CA LEU A 91 -22.37 -0.46 11.79
C LEU A 91 -21.16 0.06 11.00
N ALA A 92 -19.98 -0.49 11.23
CA ALA A 92 -18.77 -0.21 10.48
C ALA A 92 -17.84 -1.42 10.51
N GLU A 93 -17.31 -1.84 9.36
CA GLU A 93 -16.35 -2.93 9.24
C GLU A 93 -15.31 -2.68 8.15
N ASP A 94 -14.22 -3.44 8.17
CA ASP A 94 -13.22 -3.38 7.12
C ASP A 94 -13.73 -4.04 5.85
N SER A 95 -13.43 -3.44 4.73
CA SER A 95 -13.76 -3.92 3.40
C SER A 95 -12.55 -3.78 2.48
N THR A 96 -12.57 -4.50 1.38
CA THR A 96 -11.61 -4.31 0.29
C THR A 96 -12.20 -3.34 -0.72
N SER A 97 -11.49 -2.28 -1.01
CA SER A 97 -11.77 -1.39 -2.12
C SER A 97 -10.59 -1.36 -3.09
N TYR A 98 -10.75 -0.67 -4.20
CA TYR A 98 -9.74 -0.57 -5.22
C TYR A 98 -9.42 0.89 -5.52
N ALA A 99 -8.15 1.16 -5.78
CA ALA A 99 -7.70 2.42 -6.32
C ALA A 99 -7.32 2.22 -7.80
N ILE A 100 -7.83 3.07 -8.68
CA ILE A 100 -7.52 3.00 -10.11
C ILE A 100 -6.32 3.90 -10.43
N TYR A 101 -5.42 3.40 -11.26
CA TYR A 101 -4.31 4.15 -11.80
C TYR A 101 -4.08 3.81 -13.27
N ALA A 102 -3.41 4.71 -13.98
CA ALA A 102 -3.02 4.53 -15.36
C ALA A 102 -1.49 4.50 -15.48
N ILE A 103 -0.96 3.50 -16.19
CA ILE A 103 0.44 3.47 -16.59
C ILE A 103 0.55 4.29 -17.88
N VAL A 104 1.30 5.38 -17.83
CA VAL A 104 1.46 6.31 -18.96
C VAL A 104 2.86 6.29 -19.57
N SER A 105 3.80 5.59 -18.92
CA SER A 105 5.17 5.47 -19.41
C SER A 105 5.25 4.61 -20.66
N THR A 106 5.79 5.17 -21.73
CA THR A 106 6.03 4.48 -23.02
C THR A 106 7.03 3.33 -22.91
N SER A 107 7.77 3.23 -21.80
CA SER A 107 8.70 2.12 -21.53
C SER A 107 8.00 0.84 -21.10
N TYR A 108 6.71 0.89 -20.74
CA TYR A 108 5.95 -0.27 -20.31
C TYR A 108 5.41 -1.05 -21.52
N VAL A 109 6.23 -1.98 -22.00
CA VAL A 109 5.93 -2.83 -23.15
C VAL A 109 6.17 -4.30 -22.79
N SER A 110 5.47 -5.21 -23.48
CA SER A 110 5.70 -6.65 -23.34
C SER A 110 7.03 -7.08 -23.99
N ALA A 111 7.45 -8.33 -23.75
CA ALA A 111 8.60 -8.92 -24.42
C ALA A 111 8.46 -8.94 -25.95
N THR A 112 7.21 -8.93 -26.46
CA THR A 112 6.86 -8.86 -27.89
C THR A 112 6.67 -7.43 -28.41
N GLN A 113 7.13 -6.41 -27.65
CA GLN A 113 6.98 -4.97 -27.96
C GLN A 113 5.52 -4.49 -28.01
N GLU A 114 4.60 -5.21 -27.43
CA GLU A 114 3.22 -4.76 -27.31
C GLU A 114 3.11 -3.65 -26.26
N LYS A 115 2.40 -2.56 -26.62
CA LYS A 115 2.17 -1.42 -25.73
C LYS A 115 1.21 -1.79 -24.60
N LEU A 116 1.69 -1.79 -23.37
CA LEU A 116 0.91 -2.10 -22.17
C LEU A 116 0.53 -0.84 -21.37
N TYR A 117 0.79 0.34 -21.91
CA TYR A 117 0.48 1.64 -21.32
C TYR A 117 -0.68 2.33 -22.04
N VAL A 118 -1.31 3.31 -21.40
CA VAL A 118 -2.37 4.12 -22.00
C VAL A 118 -1.75 5.07 -23.02
N GLN A 119 -2.16 4.95 -24.29
CA GLN A 119 -1.65 5.76 -25.39
C GLN A 119 -2.30 7.15 -25.39
N ASP A 120 -1.57 8.18 -25.80
CA ASP A 120 -2.05 9.58 -25.85
C ASP A 120 -3.36 9.73 -26.64
N SER A 121 -3.52 8.96 -27.73
CA SER A 121 -4.76 8.91 -28.54
C SER A 121 -5.98 8.35 -27.80
N GLN A 122 -5.78 7.69 -26.67
CA GLN A 122 -6.82 7.08 -25.85
C GLN A 122 -7.20 7.92 -24.64
N PHE A 123 -6.46 9.00 -24.32
CA PHE A 123 -6.67 9.81 -23.11
C PHE A 123 -8.09 10.37 -23.00
N ASP A 124 -8.63 10.89 -24.10
CA ASP A 124 -10.00 11.42 -24.11
C ASP A 124 -11.03 10.35 -23.78
N LYS A 125 -10.85 9.14 -24.34
CA LYS A 125 -11.76 8.01 -24.11
C LYS A 125 -11.65 7.47 -22.68
N VAL A 126 -10.44 7.42 -22.12
CA VAL A 126 -10.23 7.08 -20.68
C VAL A 126 -10.96 8.10 -19.80
N ALA A 127 -10.79 9.39 -20.08
CA ALA A 127 -11.41 10.45 -19.31
C ALA A 127 -12.95 10.41 -19.37
N ASP A 128 -13.52 10.06 -20.54
CA ASP A 128 -14.96 9.88 -20.70
C ASP A 128 -15.49 8.68 -19.87
N ILE A 129 -14.80 7.54 -19.87
CA ILE A 129 -15.17 6.37 -19.06
C ILE A 129 -15.08 6.70 -17.55
N LEU A 130 -14.00 7.36 -17.12
CA LEU A 130 -13.83 7.76 -15.73
C LEU A 130 -14.89 8.76 -15.27
N LYS A 131 -15.33 9.67 -16.17
CA LYS A 131 -16.43 10.59 -15.88
C LYS A 131 -17.76 9.85 -15.73
N ASP A 132 -18.06 8.95 -16.65
CA ASP A 132 -19.31 8.18 -16.65
C ASP A 132 -19.45 7.28 -15.41
N LYS A 133 -18.37 6.56 -15.06
CA LYS A 133 -18.40 5.55 -14.00
C LYS A 133 -18.06 6.06 -12.61
N LEU A 134 -17.16 7.04 -12.50
CA LEU A 134 -16.66 7.54 -11.22
C LEU A 134 -17.00 9.02 -10.97
N GLY A 135 -17.61 9.71 -11.94
CA GLY A 135 -17.91 11.14 -11.82
C GLY A 135 -16.66 12.02 -11.72
N ILE A 136 -15.51 11.55 -12.23
CA ILE A 136 -14.27 12.34 -12.26
C ILE A 136 -14.37 13.30 -13.44
N GLU A 137 -14.12 14.59 -13.22
CA GLU A 137 -14.19 15.55 -14.30
C GLU A 137 -13.16 15.25 -15.39
N LYS A 138 -13.58 15.39 -16.66
CA LYS A 138 -12.73 15.08 -17.82
C LYS A 138 -11.42 15.88 -17.81
N SER A 139 -11.50 17.16 -17.42
CA SER A 139 -10.33 18.04 -17.27
C SER A 139 -9.30 17.50 -16.31
N ASP A 140 -9.76 16.97 -15.16
CA ASP A 140 -8.89 16.46 -14.10
C ASP A 140 -8.22 15.17 -14.54
N SER A 141 -8.99 14.26 -15.15
CA SER A 141 -8.46 13.02 -15.72
C SER A 141 -7.41 13.28 -16.78
N LEU A 142 -7.65 14.22 -17.70
CA LEU A 142 -6.70 14.59 -18.75
C LEU A 142 -5.45 15.27 -18.20
N ALA A 143 -5.59 16.10 -17.16
CA ALA A 143 -4.44 16.73 -16.50
C ALA A 143 -3.51 15.67 -15.88
N GLN A 144 -4.07 14.66 -15.23
CA GLN A 144 -3.28 13.55 -14.67
C GLN A 144 -2.62 12.72 -15.77
N LEU A 145 -3.36 12.29 -16.79
CA LEU A 145 -2.83 11.47 -17.89
C LEU A 145 -1.70 12.16 -18.67
N ARG A 146 -1.72 13.49 -18.76
CA ARG A 146 -0.70 14.29 -19.44
C ARG A 146 0.48 14.71 -18.57
N THR A 147 0.60 14.15 -17.34
CA THR A 147 1.72 14.46 -16.45
C THR A 147 3.04 13.98 -17.05
N LYS A 148 3.91 14.92 -17.39
CA LYS A 148 5.20 14.62 -18.05
C LYS A 148 6.15 13.87 -17.10
N GLY A 149 6.76 12.80 -17.61
CA GLY A 149 7.77 12.03 -16.89
C GLY A 149 7.24 11.10 -15.81
N ALA A 150 5.92 11.02 -15.61
CA ALA A 150 5.32 10.06 -14.72
C ALA A 150 5.37 8.63 -15.33
N TYR A 151 5.67 7.64 -14.52
CA TYR A 151 5.53 6.24 -14.90
C TYR A 151 4.05 5.82 -14.86
N GLN A 152 3.38 6.17 -13.77
CA GLN A 152 1.95 5.95 -13.54
C GLN A 152 1.31 7.18 -12.91
N VAL A 153 0.01 7.33 -13.07
CA VAL A 153 -0.79 8.43 -12.51
C VAL A 153 -2.05 7.89 -11.84
N SER A 154 -2.46 8.54 -10.76
CA SER A 154 -3.70 8.25 -10.03
C SER A 154 -4.73 9.35 -10.26
N PHE A 155 -6.01 9.05 -9.99
CA PHE A 155 -7.13 9.95 -10.29
C PHE A 155 -7.76 10.61 -9.04
N GLY A 156 -6.94 10.88 -8.04
CA GLY A 156 -7.35 11.57 -6.82
C GLY A 156 -8.31 10.75 -5.94
N LEU A 157 -9.11 11.44 -5.14
CA LEU A 157 -10.01 10.79 -4.17
C LEU A 157 -11.11 9.96 -4.84
N LYS A 158 -11.68 10.43 -5.93
CA LYS A 158 -12.74 9.71 -6.67
C LYS A 158 -12.23 8.44 -7.38
N GLY A 159 -10.93 8.34 -7.61
CA GLY A 159 -10.27 7.14 -8.11
C GLY A 159 -9.91 6.11 -7.04
N LYS A 160 -10.33 6.34 -5.78
CA LYS A 160 -10.12 5.43 -4.64
C LYS A 160 -11.47 4.96 -4.09
N GLY A 161 -11.45 3.93 -3.24
CA GLY A 161 -12.68 3.41 -2.63
C GLY A 161 -13.63 2.71 -3.62
N ILE A 162 -13.12 2.29 -4.77
CA ILE A 162 -13.90 1.63 -5.81
C ILE A 162 -14.31 0.25 -5.33
N THR A 163 -15.62 -0.06 -5.37
CA THR A 163 -16.12 -1.38 -5.03
C THR A 163 -15.74 -2.41 -6.09
N TYR A 164 -15.79 -3.69 -5.74
CA TYR A 164 -15.50 -4.78 -6.68
C TYR A 164 -16.40 -4.74 -7.92
N SER A 165 -17.68 -4.46 -7.76
CA SER A 165 -18.63 -4.37 -8.88
C SER A 165 -18.27 -3.25 -9.86
N VAL A 166 -17.98 -2.06 -9.37
CA VAL A 166 -17.58 -0.91 -10.20
C VAL A 166 -16.22 -1.16 -10.86
N LYS A 167 -15.30 -1.84 -10.17
CA LYS A 167 -14.01 -2.28 -10.75
C LYS A 167 -14.24 -3.19 -11.97
N GLU A 168 -15.10 -4.22 -11.85
CA GLU A 168 -15.40 -5.11 -12.98
C GLU A 168 -16.04 -4.37 -14.16
N GLU A 169 -16.94 -3.41 -13.89
CA GLU A 169 -17.53 -2.59 -14.94
C GLU A 169 -16.48 -1.73 -15.65
N LEU A 170 -15.55 -1.14 -14.91
CA LEU A 170 -14.44 -0.36 -15.46
C LEU A 170 -13.47 -1.23 -16.28
N GLU A 171 -13.09 -2.40 -15.75
CA GLU A 171 -12.22 -3.35 -16.46
C GLU A 171 -12.86 -3.78 -17.80
N LYS A 172 -14.15 -4.05 -17.78
CA LYS A 172 -14.92 -4.37 -19.00
C LYS A 172 -14.94 -3.19 -19.97
N ALA A 173 -15.25 -1.98 -19.49
CA ALA A 173 -15.31 -0.79 -20.33
C ALA A 173 -13.96 -0.47 -20.99
N PHE A 174 -12.84 -0.59 -20.26
CA PHE A 174 -11.51 -0.40 -20.83
C PHE A 174 -11.14 -1.50 -21.83
N LYS A 175 -11.48 -2.75 -21.52
CA LYS A 175 -11.24 -3.88 -22.43
C LYS A 175 -12.03 -3.71 -23.73
N ASP A 176 -13.31 -3.37 -23.66
CA ASP A 176 -14.17 -3.15 -24.82
C ASP A 176 -13.69 -1.95 -25.65
N ALA A 177 -13.10 -0.97 -25.01
CA ALA A 177 -12.48 0.19 -25.63
C ALA A 177 -11.08 -0.09 -26.23
N GLY A 178 -10.50 -1.28 -25.99
CA GLY A 178 -9.14 -1.64 -26.42
C GLY A 178 -8.05 -0.83 -25.68
N ILE A 179 -8.34 -0.34 -24.47
CA ILE A 179 -7.42 0.45 -23.66
C ILE A 179 -6.62 -0.49 -22.76
N LYS A 180 -5.29 -0.41 -22.86
CA LYS A 180 -4.34 -1.09 -21.97
C LYS A 180 -3.69 -0.09 -21.04
N GLY A 181 -3.10 -0.55 -19.96
CA GLY A 181 -2.39 0.31 -19.01
C GLY A 181 -3.25 0.91 -17.91
N MET A 182 -4.56 0.63 -17.88
CA MET A 182 -5.39 0.89 -16.70
C MET A 182 -5.26 -0.29 -15.75
N ALA A 183 -5.04 -0.03 -14.47
CA ALA A 183 -4.86 -1.07 -13.47
C ALA A 183 -5.50 -0.66 -12.14
N PHE A 184 -5.72 -1.66 -11.28
CA PHE A 184 -6.36 -1.48 -9.98
C PHE A 184 -5.45 -2.06 -8.89
N GLU A 185 -5.29 -1.30 -7.83
CA GLU A 185 -4.61 -1.72 -6.62
C GLU A 185 -5.66 -1.98 -5.54
N ALA A 186 -5.63 -3.16 -4.93
CA ALA A 186 -6.49 -3.46 -3.80
C ALA A 186 -6.03 -2.68 -2.56
N THR A 187 -6.93 -1.97 -1.93
CA THR A 187 -6.69 -1.19 -0.73
C THR A 187 -7.69 -1.55 0.36
N THR A 188 -7.29 -1.42 1.62
CA THR A 188 -8.21 -1.54 2.73
C THR A 188 -9.09 -0.30 2.79
N SER A 189 -10.40 -0.49 2.92
CA SER A 189 -11.38 0.57 3.13
C SER A 189 -12.24 0.28 4.34
N ARG A 190 -13.00 1.28 4.81
CA ARG A 190 -13.98 1.15 5.85
C ARG A 190 -15.36 1.22 5.23
N MET A 191 -16.20 0.22 5.45
CA MET A 191 -17.55 0.15 4.94
C MET A 191 -18.54 0.50 6.05
N TYR A 192 -19.56 1.30 5.70
CA TYR A 192 -20.67 1.71 6.56
C TYR A 192 -21.98 1.25 5.91
N PRO A 193 -22.45 0.02 6.19
CA PRO A 193 -23.54 -0.61 5.42
C PRO A 193 -24.85 0.18 5.43
N ASN A 194 -25.03 1.02 6.45
CA ASN A 194 -26.27 1.75 6.68
C ASN A 194 -26.24 3.21 6.17
N GLY A 195 -25.22 3.59 5.42
CA GLY A 195 -25.12 4.90 4.76
C GLY A 195 -25.13 6.10 5.72
N THR A 196 -26.26 6.81 5.82
CA THR A 196 -26.42 8.02 6.66
C THR A 196 -26.72 7.73 8.13
N PHE A 197 -26.73 6.47 8.52
CA PHE A 197 -27.07 6.00 9.87
C PHE A 197 -26.09 6.55 10.92
N ALA A 198 -26.55 7.47 11.77
CA ALA A 198 -25.77 8.11 12.84
C ALA A 198 -24.37 8.57 12.38
N SER A 199 -24.26 9.11 11.16
CA SER A 199 -22.98 9.35 10.49
C SER A 199 -22.02 10.23 11.31
N GLU A 200 -22.51 11.31 11.90
CA GLU A 200 -21.69 12.22 12.69
C GLU A 200 -21.26 11.59 14.01
N PHE A 201 -22.06 10.70 14.57
CA PHE A 201 -21.73 9.98 15.80
C PHE A 201 -20.74 8.85 15.55
N LEU A 202 -21.00 8.00 14.58
CA LEU A 202 -20.06 6.95 14.17
C LEU A 202 -18.78 7.57 13.62
N GLY A 203 -18.93 8.61 12.84
CA GLY A 203 -17.82 9.22 12.13
C GLY A 203 -17.32 8.35 10.98
N ARG A 204 -16.05 8.52 10.63
CA ARG A 204 -15.44 7.77 9.55
C ARG A 204 -13.94 7.53 9.79
N ALA A 205 -13.42 6.47 9.18
CA ALA A 205 -12.02 6.19 9.04
C ALA A 205 -11.60 6.27 7.57
N GLU A 206 -10.35 6.67 7.34
CA GLU A 206 -9.76 6.75 6.00
C GLU A 206 -8.50 5.92 5.92
N ALA A 207 -8.23 5.37 4.73
CA ALA A 207 -6.97 4.72 4.43
C ALA A 207 -5.87 5.78 4.26
N VAL A 208 -4.85 5.71 5.08
CA VAL A 208 -3.69 6.60 5.05
C VAL A 208 -2.47 5.79 4.65
N GLU A 209 -1.77 6.25 3.62
CA GLU A 209 -0.56 5.60 3.13
C GLU A 209 0.62 5.86 4.07
N ASN A 210 1.30 4.80 4.47
CA ASN A 210 2.55 4.86 5.19
C ASN A 210 3.68 5.16 4.20
N LYS A 211 4.24 6.36 4.25
CA LYS A 211 5.31 6.83 3.36
C LYS A 211 6.61 6.01 3.41
N LYS A 212 6.77 5.12 4.40
CA LYS A 212 8.00 4.33 4.56
C LYS A 212 7.99 3.06 3.73
N ASP A 213 6.84 2.41 3.63
CA ASP A 213 6.71 1.09 3.00
C ASP A 213 5.56 1.02 1.96
N GLY A 214 4.80 2.12 1.77
CA GLY A 214 3.66 2.17 0.86
C GLY A 214 2.42 1.41 1.33
N SER A 215 2.43 0.86 2.56
CA SER A 215 1.27 0.17 3.13
C SER A 215 0.15 1.16 3.46
N TYR A 216 -1.09 0.68 3.54
CA TYR A 216 -2.24 1.47 3.92
C TYR A 216 -2.78 1.01 5.28
N SER A 217 -3.05 1.98 6.16
CA SER A 217 -3.69 1.74 7.46
C SER A 217 -4.94 2.60 7.60
N LEU A 218 -6.00 2.06 8.20
CA LEU A 218 -7.23 2.80 8.47
C LEU A 218 -7.09 3.64 9.74
N ILE A 219 -7.27 4.95 9.60
CA ILE A 219 -7.19 5.91 10.72
C ILE A 219 -8.53 6.62 10.86
N GLY A 220 -9.10 6.59 12.07
CA GLY A 220 -10.33 7.29 12.41
C GLY A 220 -10.16 8.81 12.33
N GLN A 221 -11.00 9.47 11.53
CA GLN A 221 -10.94 10.91 11.27
C GLN A 221 -11.93 11.70 12.14
N THR A 222 -13.15 11.16 12.32
CA THR A 222 -14.23 11.83 13.06
C THR A 222 -15.00 10.83 13.93
N GLY A 223 -15.85 11.30 14.81
CA GLY A 223 -16.82 10.54 15.62
C GLY A 223 -16.18 9.45 16.50
N LEU A 224 -16.90 8.34 16.69
CA LEU A 224 -16.42 7.16 17.43
C LEU A 224 -15.16 6.56 16.79
N GLU A 225 -15.08 6.55 15.46
CA GLU A 225 -13.92 6.05 14.73
C GLU A 225 -12.64 6.77 15.16
N ARG A 226 -12.71 8.09 15.39
CA ARG A 226 -11.58 8.89 15.90
C ARG A 226 -11.39 8.71 17.39
N SER A 227 -12.45 8.80 18.16
CA SER A 227 -12.38 8.77 19.65
C SER A 227 -11.85 7.42 20.15
N LEU A 228 -12.22 6.32 19.49
CA LEU A 228 -11.83 4.96 19.83
C LEU A 228 -10.73 4.42 18.91
N ASN A 229 -10.04 5.31 18.17
CA ASN A 229 -9.04 4.87 17.20
C ASN A 229 -7.98 3.96 17.79
N SER A 230 -7.49 4.23 19.00
CA SER A 230 -6.49 3.41 19.68
C SER A 230 -6.95 1.99 20.03
N LEU A 231 -8.26 1.79 20.19
CA LEU A 231 -8.85 0.47 20.44
C LEU A 231 -9.17 -0.25 19.14
N LEU A 232 -9.71 0.49 18.17
CA LEU A 232 -10.11 -0.03 16.87
C LEU A 232 -8.92 -0.39 15.99
N THR A 233 -7.85 0.41 16.01
CA THR A 233 -6.63 0.13 15.23
C THR A 233 -5.87 -1.00 15.89
N GLY A 234 -5.57 -2.06 15.12
CA GLY A 234 -4.73 -3.16 15.56
C GLY A 234 -3.25 -2.77 15.59
N THR A 235 -2.42 -3.77 15.69
CA THR A 235 -0.96 -3.63 15.55
C THR A 235 -0.51 -4.47 14.37
N ASP A 236 0.08 -3.82 13.38
CA ASP A 236 0.55 -4.49 12.19
C ASP A 236 1.65 -5.51 12.49
N GLY A 237 1.61 -6.60 11.75
CA GLY A 237 2.63 -7.63 11.72
C GLY A 237 3.71 -7.32 10.69
N GLU A 238 4.69 -8.20 10.62
CA GLU A 238 5.77 -8.16 9.63
C GLU A 238 5.93 -9.54 9.00
N ALA A 239 6.08 -9.57 7.67
CA ALA A 239 6.46 -10.75 6.93
C ALA A 239 7.70 -10.47 6.08
N ILE A 240 8.47 -11.51 5.82
CA ILE A 240 9.60 -11.49 4.89
C ILE A 240 9.25 -12.36 3.71
N TYR A 241 9.44 -11.82 2.52
CA TYR A 241 9.31 -12.53 1.25
C TYR A 241 10.67 -12.59 0.55
N GLU A 242 10.90 -13.67 -0.19
CA GLU A 242 12.03 -13.73 -1.10
C GLU A 242 11.71 -13.03 -2.42
N LYS A 243 12.72 -12.41 -3.01
CA LYS A 243 12.63 -11.76 -4.34
C LYS A 243 13.43 -12.51 -5.37
N ASP A 244 12.95 -12.47 -6.60
CA ASP A 244 13.73 -12.87 -7.76
C ASP A 244 14.84 -11.82 -8.08
N LYS A 245 15.70 -12.15 -9.05
CA LYS A 245 16.76 -11.25 -9.54
C LYS A 245 16.24 -9.92 -10.13
N ASN A 246 14.95 -9.84 -10.45
CA ASN A 246 14.31 -8.65 -11.01
C ASN A 246 13.59 -7.82 -9.92
N GLY A 247 13.62 -8.30 -8.66
CA GLY A 247 12.99 -7.64 -7.52
C GLY A 247 11.53 -8.02 -7.31
N ASN A 248 10.98 -8.99 -8.06
CA ASN A 248 9.61 -9.45 -7.87
C ASN A 248 9.54 -10.43 -6.69
N THR A 249 8.50 -10.30 -5.89
CA THR A 249 8.23 -11.18 -4.76
C THR A 249 7.88 -12.59 -5.24
N LEU A 250 8.53 -13.59 -4.67
CA LEU A 250 8.26 -14.99 -4.95
C LEU A 250 7.07 -15.47 -4.10
N LEU A 251 6.03 -15.94 -4.76
CA LEU A 251 4.85 -16.48 -4.08
C LEU A 251 5.20 -17.76 -3.31
N GLY A 252 4.65 -17.88 -2.08
CA GLY A 252 4.86 -19.05 -1.23
C GLY A 252 6.17 -19.03 -0.41
N THR A 253 6.95 -17.93 -0.47
CA THR A 253 8.16 -17.76 0.35
C THR A 253 7.91 -16.90 1.59
N GLU A 254 6.65 -16.60 1.89
CA GLU A 254 6.26 -15.79 3.04
C GLU A 254 6.68 -16.43 4.35
N THR A 255 7.43 -15.67 5.13
CA THR A 255 7.77 -16.01 6.51
C THR A 255 7.28 -14.89 7.43
N ILE A 256 6.25 -15.15 8.22
CA ILE A 256 5.74 -14.22 9.23
C ILE A 256 6.77 -14.10 10.34
N THR A 257 7.34 -12.91 10.51
CA THR A 257 8.31 -12.61 11.58
C THR A 257 7.64 -12.01 12.81
N LYS A 258 6.49 -11.35 12.60
CA LYS A 258 5.64 -10.82 13.66
C LYS A 258 4.19 -10.94 13.22
N GLU A 259 3.35 -11.59 14.01
CA GLU A 259 1.92 -11.66 13.73
C GLU A 259 1.23 -10.32 13.90
N ALA A 260 0.26 -10.04 13.03
CA ALA A 260 -0.64 -8.90 13.19
C ALA A 260 -1.61 -9.18 14.35
N ILE A 261 -1.91 -8.13 15.12
CA ILE A 261 -2.92 -8.18 16.20
C ILE A 261 -4.07 -7.29 15.78
N ASP A 262 -5.22 -7.86 15.50
CA ASP A 262 -6.42 -7.13 15.08
C ASP A 262 -6.91 -6.16 16.16
N GLY A 263 -7.58 -5.10 15.73
CA GLY A 263 -8.24 -4.15 16.61
C GLY A 263 -9.41 -4.77 17.36
N LYS A 264 -9.79 -4.14 18.47
CA LYS A 264 -10.91 -4.61 19.31
C LYS A 264 -12.24 -4.23 18.69
N ASN A 265 -13.19 -5.16 18.68
CA ASN A 265 -14.57 -4.90 18.31
C ASN A 265 -15.27 -4.04 19.38
N ILE A 266 -16.11 -3.12 18.94
CA ILE A 266 -16.85 -2.18 19.79
C ILE A 266 -18.34 -2.48 19.65
N TYR A 267 -19.02 -2.67 20.76
CA TYR A 267 -20.48 -2.76 20.82
C TYR A 267 -21.04 -1.47 21.37
N THR A 268 -21.89 -0.80 20.60
CA THR A 268 -22.56 0.43 21.00
C THR A 268 -23.90 0.15 21.64
N THR A 269 -24.47 1.15 22.28
CA THR A 269 -25.84 1.11 22.82
C THR A 269 -26.91 1.44 21.77
N LEU A 270 -26.49 1.80 20.54
CA LEU A 270 -27.40 2.13 19.46
C LEU A 270 -28.30 0.95 19.11
N SER A 271 -29.54 1.24 18.79
CA SER A 271 -30.54 0.28 18.31
C SER A 271 -30.82 0.56 16.85
N ALA A 272 -30.41 -0.33 15.95
CA ALA A 272 -30.57 -0.12 14.51
C ALA A 272 -32.03 0.17 14.11
N PRO A 273 -33.07 -0.55 14.60
CA PRO A 273 -34.44 -0.22 14.27
C PRO A 273 -34.90 1.18 14.73
N LEU A 274 -34.49 1.57 15.95
CA LEU A 274 -34.82 2.88 16.52
C LEU A 274 -34.09 4.01 15.79
N GLN A 275 -32.84 3.79 15.44
CA GLN A 275 -32.04 4.74 14.67
C GLN A 275 -32.65 4.96 13.29
N THR A 276 -32.99 3.89 12.55
CA THR A 276 -33.65 4.03 11.23
C THR A 276 -34.97 4.77 11.31
N PHE A 277 -35.76 4.49 12.36
CA PHE A 277 -36.97 5.22 12.60
C PHE A 277 -36.71 6.73 12.84
N LEU A 278 -35.75 7.03 13.69
CA LEU A 278 -35.38 8.42 14.02
C LEU A 278 -34.85 9.17 12.77
N GLU A 279 -34.03 8.54 11.92
CA GLU A 279 -33.59 9.13 10.66
C GLU A 279 -34.73 9.51 9.75
N THR A 280 -35.70 8.58 9.57
CA THR A 280 -36.88 8.81 8.73
C THR A 280 -37.76 9.94 9.27
N GLN A 281 -37.98 9.98 10.60
CA GLN A 281 -38.76 11.05 11.22
C GLN A 281 -38.07 12.41 11.12
N MET A 282 -36.72 12.42 11.21
CA MET A 282 -35.95 13.64 11.07
C MET A 282 -36.03 14.19 9.64
N ASP A 283 -35.94 13.33 8.62
CA ASP A 283 -36.09 13.75 7.22
C ASP A 283 -37.49 14.36 6.99
N THR A 284 -38.55 13.69 7.47
CA THR A 284 -39.93 14.20 7.38
C THR A 284 -40.07 15.55 8.10
N PHE A 285 -39.45 15.68 9.29
CA PHE A 285 -39.49 16.92 10.04
C PHE A 285 -38.82 18.08 9.30
N MET A 286 -37.67 17.82 8.70
CA MET A 286 -36.92 18.82 7.92
C MET A 286 -37.70 19.26 6.67
N GLU A 287 -38.35 18.32 5.99
CA GLU A 287 -39.21 18.63 4.83
C GLU A 287 -40.42 19.51 5.23
N GLN A 288 -41.06 19.21 6.34
CA GLN A 288 -42.24 19.96 6.81
C GLN A 288 -41.90 21.35 7.34
N THR A 289 -40.78 21.46 8.06
CA THR A 289 -40.39 22.71 8.74
C THR A 289 -39.50 23.61 7.89
N GLN A 290 -38.91 23.08 6.83
CA GLN A 290 -37.87 23.76 6.04
C GLN A 290 -36.73 24.27 6.92
N GLY A 291 -36.43 23.56 8.02
CA GLY A 291 -35.39 23.90 8.98
C GLY A 291 -34.01 23.84 8.34
N VAL A 292 -33.08 24.65 8.84
CA VAL A 292 -31.70 24.67 8.36
C VAL A 292 -30.87 23.60 9.08
N ASN A 293 -31.07 23.47 10.37
CA ASN A 293 -30.38 22.56 11.26
C ASN A 293 -31.32 21.91 12.25
N ALA A 294 -31.13 20.64 12.50
CA ALA A 294 -31.87 19.91 13.55
C ALA A 294 -30.98 18.79 14.11
N SER A 295 -31.20 18.43 15.36
CA SER A 295 -30.60 17.24 15.97
C SER A 295 -31.64 16.59 16.89
N ALA A 296 -31.58 15.27 16.98
CA ALA A 296 -32.43 14.50 17.87
C ALA A 296 -31.65 13.34 18.48
N THR A 297 -31.88 13.08 19.76
CA THR A 297 -31.22 11.98 20.49
C THR A 297 -32.26 11.28 21.35
N VAL A 298 -32.32 9.97 21.28
CA VAL A 298 -33.15 9.12 22.11
C VAL A 298 -32.31 8.45 23.16
N VAL A 299 -32.61 8.72 24.43
CA VAL A 299 -31.88 8.24 25.59
C VAL A 299 -32.78 7.39 26.48
N ASN A 300 -32.27 6.29 26.97
CA ASN A 300 -32.92 5.53 28.03
C ASN A 300 -32.82 6.31 29.35
N ALA A 301 -33.93 6.85 29.82
CA ALA A 301 -33.96 7.70 31.01
C ALA A 301 -33.50 6.99 32.32
N LYS A 302 -33.54 5.66 32.37
CA LYS A 302 -33.12 4.87 33.53
C LYS A 302 -31.64 4.56 33.54
N THR A 303 -31.05 4.30 32.35
CA THR A 303 -29.65 3.85 32.23
C THR A 303 -28.71 4.91 31.68
N GLY A 304 -29.24 5.96 31.05
CA GLY A 304 -28.43 6.97 30.35
C GLY A 304 -27.90 6.50 28.99
N GLU A 305 -28.25 5.30 28.53
CA GLU A 305 -27.81 4.79 27.23
C GLU A 305 -28.40 5.59 26.07
N ILE A 306 -27.55 6.01 25.15
CA ILE A 306 -27.97 6.61 23.89
C ILE A 306 -28.42 5.46 22.95
N LEU A 307 -29.69 5.44 22.62
CA LEU A 307 -30.30 4.39 21.79
C LEU A 307 -30.35 4.76 20.31
N ALA A 308 -30.47 6.05 20.01
CA ALA A 308 -30.42 6.59 18.66
C ALA A 308 -30.02 8.07 18.71
N THR A 309 -29.30 8.54 17.69
CA THR A 309 -28.92 9.96 17.56
C THR A 309 -28.73 10.33 16.10
N THR A 310 -29.26 11.46 15.69
CA THR A 310 -29.12 11.97 14.33
C THR A 310 -29.07 13.49 14.32
N GLN A 311 -28.52 14.04 13.25
CA GLN A 311 -28.57 15.48 12.97
C GLN A 311 -28.82 15.74 11.49
N ARG A 312 -29.21 16.99 11.18
CA ARG A 312 -29.33 17.50 9.82
C ARG A 312 -28.63 18.86 9.73
N PRO A 313 -27.94 19.16 8.63
CA PRO A 313 -27.67 18.23 7.52
C PRO A 313 -26.79 17.04 7.95
N THR A 314 -26.88 15.94 7.21
CA THR A 314 -26.07 14.72 7.41
C THR A 314 -25.41 14.28 6.11
N TYR A 315 -24.54 13.29 6.18
CA TYR A 315 -23.84 12.72 5.03
C TYR A 315 -23.85 11.19 5.07
N ASN A 316 -23.62 10.58 3.94
CA ASN A 316 -23.38 9.16 3.85
C ASN A 316 -21.91 8.85 4.19
N SER A 317 -21.64 8.11 5.26
CA SER A 317 -20.26 7.80 5.72
C SER A 317 -19.49 6.94 4.74
N ASP A 318 -20.16 6.17 3.89
CA ASP A 318 -19.53 5.29 2.89
C ASP A 318 -19.18 6.06 1.61
N THR A 319 -20.13 6.81 1.04
CA THR A 319 -20.00 7.50 -0.24
C THR A 319 -19.55 8.96 -0.12
N LEU A 320 -19.56 9.55 1.06
CA LEU A 320 -19.35 10.97 1.36
C LEU A 320 -20.38 11.91 0.71
N GLU A 321 -21.46 11.35 0.15
CA GLU A 321 -22.55 12.15 -0.38
C GLU A 321 -23.18 13.00 0.74
N GLY A 322 -23.41 14.26 0.45
CA GLY A 322 -23.92 15.25 1.42
C GLY A 322 -22.85 16.16 2.01
N GLN A 323 -21.59 15.74 2.10
CA GLN A 323 -20.49 16.56 2.66
C GLN A 323 -20.15 17.79 1.82
N ALA A 324 -20.33 17.72 0.51
CA ALA A 324 -20.06 18.84 -0.41
C ALA A 324 -21.13 19.93 -0.39
N LYS A 325 -22.19 19.78 0.38
CA LYS A 325 -23.24 20.80 0.47
C LYS A 325 -22.70 22.04 1.18
N LYS A 326 -23.01 23.21 0.63
CA LYS A 326 -22.52 24.51 1.10
C LYS A 326 -22.81 24.81 2.59
N ASN A 327 -23.82 24.17 3.15
CA ASN A 327 -24.30 24.36 4.53
C ASN A 327 -23.94 23.16 5.43
N TYR A 328 -23.10 22.24 4.98
CA TYR A 328 -22.67 21.14 5.82
C TYR A 328 -21.72 21.65 6.90
N ASP A 329 -22.08 21.41 8.15
CA ASP A 329 -21.30 21.77 9.32
C ASP A 329 -20.72 20.49 9.92
N TRP A 330 -19.41 20.43 10.03
CA TRP A 330 -18.65 19.28 10.57
C TRP A 330 -18.78 19.11 12.08
N VAL A 331 -19.56 19.97 12.73
CA VAL A 331 -19.77 19.94 14.17
C VAL A 331 -20.72 18.83 14.55
N ASN A 332 -20.34 17.95 15.47
CA ASN A 332 -21.29 17.01 16.05
C ASN A 332 -22.16 17.75 17.09
N ARG A 333 -23.45 17.89 16.74
CA ARG A 333 -24.39 18.71 17.54
C ARG A 333 -24.75 18.06 18.86
N LEU A 334 -24.48 16.77 19.05
CA LEU A 334 -24.75 16.09 20.31
C LEU A 334 -23.82 16.55 21.44
N TYR A 335 -22.54 16.80 21.15
CA TYR A 335 -21.54 17.07 22.20
C TYR A 335 -20.57 18.25 21.90
N GLU A 336 -20.58 18.80 20.70
CA GLU A 336 -19.72 19.91 20.32
C GLU A 336 -20.47 21.25 20.23
N SER A 337 -21.79 21.23 20.02
CA SER A 337 -22.60 22.47 19.96
C SER A 337 -23.01 22.95 21.34
N GLN A 338 -22.87 24.25 21.57
CA GLN A 338 -23.39 24.92 22.75
C GLN A 338 -24.77 25.51 22.44
N TYR A 339 -25.73 25.25 23.30
CA TYR A 339 -27.06 25.81 23.23
C TYR A 339 -27.36 26.62 24.49
N GLU A 340 -27.97 27.78 24.33
CA GLU A 340 -28.59 28.46 25.46
C GLU A 340 -29.90 27.73 25.80
N PRO A 341 -30.05 27.27 27.04
CA PRO A 341 -31.36 26.71 27.45
C PRO A 341 -32.44 27.78 27.35
N VAL A 342 -33.51 27.51 26.65
CA VAL A 342 -34.67 28.38 26.51
C VAL A 342 -35.65 28.08 27.62
#